data_2dcba0eecf72078f80ec4e7f60a380ce
#
_entry.id   2dcba0eecf72078f80ec4e7f60a380ce
#
_cell.length_a   1.000
_cell.length_b   1.000
_cell.length_c   1.000
_cell.angle_alpha   90.00
_cell.angle_beta   90.00
_cell.angle_gamma   90.00
#
_symmetry.space_group_name_H-M   'P 1'
#
loop_
_entity.id
_entity.type
_entity.pdbx_description
1 polymer ?
#
loop_
_entity_poly.entity_id
_entity_poly.type
_entity_poly.pdbx_seq_one_letter_code
_entity_poly.pdbx_strand_id
1 'polypeptide(L)'
;MPCPRLAGALALAGLWTFSPSAPDAANGRSNTVIPVETLRATAALPAHIADAFESPRNFEQTDAGEFFVFDRRGHAVYTVSGDTVHKIIEIGAEPGRILDPTAFDMDPRDGTFVVADAPNQRERIQVFTAAGSRLAGFTLPGHELPRITFDTFVLNGVGTLQFTGNRLLLNQPERGALITEMMIDGTPVRTFGRLRPTGHEGDPGVHTAFNSGFPLVDPTGGYYFVFAAGPPMFRKYDAKGELLFERHIEGPEIDEYLRALPTTWTRQKQTDGTLIPLVNPAVRAASVDRQGRLWISLIQPVTYVYDTTGDKIHTVQFRGADIIAPNSLFFTRDDRVLVTPGCYQFSARE
;
A
#
# COMPACT_ATOMS: atom_id res chain seq x y z
N MET A 1 -56.98 -2.46 64.32
CA MET A 1 -57.28 -0.97 64.46
C MET A 1 -55.98 -0.23 64.34
N PRO A 2 -55.84 0.84 63.61
CA PRO A 2 -56.70 1.46 62.59
C PRO A 2 -56.02 1.58 61.21
N CYS A 3 -56.78 1.74 60.31
CA CYS A 3 -57.03 2.38 59.03
C CYS A 3 -56.13 3.52 58.51
N PRO A 4 -56.31 3.89 57.24
CA PRO A 4 -55.32 4.00 56.17
C PRO A 4 -55.05 5.47 55.76
N ARG A 5 -54.01 5.67 54.97
CA ARG A 5 -53.82 6.98 54.27
C ARG A 5 -53.58 6.76 52.80
N LEU A 6 -54.46 7.32 52.01
CA LEU A 6 -54.36 7.59 50.60
C LEU A 6 -53.14 8.48 50.33
N ALA A 7 -52.38 8.20 49.25
CA ALA A 7 -51.48 9.11 48.62
C ALA A 7 -51.65 9.02 47.10
N GLY A 8 -51.98 10.19 46.53
CA GLY A 8 -52.35 10.33 45.13
C GLY A 8 -51.19 10.17 44.15
N ALA A 9 -51.54 9.61 43.01
CA ALA A 9 -50.67 9.53 41.87
C ALA A 9 -50.65 10.86 41.11
N LEU A 10 -49.48 11.50 41.03
CA LEU A 10 -49.21 12.60 40.09
C LEU A 10 -48.69 11.97 38.78
N ALA A 11 -49.50 12.06 37.74
CA ALA A 11 -49.10 11.75 36.38
C ALA A 11 -48.28 12.93 35.82
N LEU A 12 -46.99 12.72 35.62
CA LEU A 12 -46.12 13.60 34.84
C LEU A 12 -46.26 13.24 33.37
N ALA A 13 -46.97 14.09 32.62
CA ALA A 13 -47.00 14.06 31.16
C ALA A 13 -45.67 14.60 30.62
N GLY A 14 -44.79 13.73 30.18
CA GLY A 14 -43.57 14.10 29.48
C GLY A 14 -43.87 14.55 28.04
N LEU A 15 -43.72 15.83 27.77
CA LEU A 15 -43.72 16.41 26.43
C LEU A 15 -42.47 15.94 25.72
N TRP A 16 -42.62 15.00 24.77
CA TRP A 16 -41.58 14.66 23.81
C TRP A 16 -41.55 15.76 22.74
N THR A 17 -40.54 16.63 22.82
CA THR A 17 -40.24 17.56 21.73
C THR A 17 -39.50 16.79 20.65
N PHE A 18 -40.18 16.51 19.53
CA PHE A 18 -39.53 16.09 18.30
C PHE A 18 -38.68 17.25 17.80
N SER A 19 -37.35 17.15 17.91
CA SER A 19 -36.46 17.99 17.14
C SER A 19 -36.52 17.47 15.67
N PRO A 20 -36.81 18.36 14.71
CA PRO A 20 -36.70 17.96 13.31
C PRO A 20 -35.22 17.68 13.03
N SER A 21 -34.91 16.43 12.62
CA SER A 21 -33.63 16.08 12.04
C SER A 21 -33.38 17.01 10.84
N ALA A 22 -32.25 17.70 10.86
CA ALA A 22 -31.79 18.47 9.72
C ALA A 22 -31.72 17.52 8.49
N PRO A 23 -32.12 17.98 7.31
CA PRO A 23 -31.98 17.18 6.11
C PRO A 23 -30.48 16.91 5.90
N ASP A 24 -30.14 15.64 5.76
CA ASP A 24 -28.86 15.23 5.22
C ASP A 24 -28.63 16.04 3.94
N ALA A 25 -27.66 16.94 3.99
CA ALA A 25 -27.16 17.58 2.79
C ALA A 25 -26.52 16.47 1.96
N ALA A 26 -27.34 15.85 1.11
CA ALA A 26 -26.84 15.04 0.01
C ALA A 26 -25.92 15.96 -0.81
N ASN A 27 -24.61 15.86 -0.52
CA ASN A 27 -23.59 16.44 -1.35
C ASN A 27 -23.75 15.78 -2.75
N GLY A 28 -24.53 16.44 -3.58
CA GLY A 28 -24.59 16.16 -5.00
C GLY A 28 -23.24 16.50 -5.62
N ARG A 29 -22.25 15.59 -5.42
CA ARG A 29 -21.03 15.63 -6.20
C ARG A 29 -21.43 15.45 -7.64
N SER A 30 -21.21 16.47 -8.46
CA SER A 30 -21.38 16.35 -9.90
C SER A 30 -20.48 15.21 -10.35
N ASN A 31 -21.05 14.19 -10.97
CA ASN A 31 -20.30 13.10 -11.64
C ASN A 31 -19.61 13.69 -12.89
N THR A 32 -18.71 14.63 -12.69
CA THR A 32 -17.88 15.15 -13.78
C THR A 32 -16.91 14.03 -14.13
N VAL A 33 -17.12 13.43 -15.29
CA VAL A 33 -16.19 12.42 -15.84
C VAL A 33 -14.87 13.12 -16.06
N ILE A 34 -13.85 12.77 -15.26
CA ILE A 34 -12.49 13.28 -15.44
C ILE A 34 -11.89 12.52 -16.63
N PRO A 35 -11.51 13.21 -17.72
CA PRO A 35 -10.94 12.54 -18.89
C PRO A 35 -9.65 11.83 -18.54
N VAL A 36 -9.39 10.70 -19.22
CA VAL A 36 -8.13 9.96 -19.07
C VAL A 36 -7.01 10.73 -19.77
N GLU A 37 -6.03 11.16 -18.98
CA GLU A 37 -4.80 11.79 -19.45
C GLU A 37 -3.74 10.72 -19.75
N THR A 38 -3.08 10.80 -20.89
CA THR A 38 -2.00 9.87 -21.24
C THR A 38 -0.64 10.53 -20.99
N LEU A 39 0.07 10.07 -19.97
CA LEU A 39 1.47 10.39 -19.75
C LEU A 39 2.33 9.49 -20.64
N ARG A 40 3.20 10.10 -21.46
CA ARG A 40 4.17 9.39 -22.31
C ARG A 40 5.51 9.33 -21.61
N ALA A 41 6.19 8.19 -21.73
CA ALA A 41 7.55 8.04 -21.19
C ALA A 41 8.48 9.09 -21.83
N THR A 42 9.21 9.79 -20.99
CA THR A 42 10.26 10.75 -21.39
C THR A 42 11.61 10.06 -21.51
N ALA A 43 11.83 8.98 -20.77
CA ALA A 43 13.02 8.13 -20.82
C ALA A 43 12.70 6.73 -20.30
N ALA A 44 13.62 5.81 -20.51
CA ALA A 44 13.63 4.46 -19.93
C ALA A 44 15.08 4.03 -19.71
N LEU A 45 15.31 3.03 -18.89
CA LEU A 45 16.62 2.38 -18.86
C LEU A 45 16.88 1.73 -20.23
N PRO A 46 18.12 1.80 -20.75
CA PRO A 46 18.48 1.14 -22.00
C PRO A 46 18.20 -0.37 -21.94
N ALA A 47 17.82 -0.97 -23.07
CA ALA A 47 17.43 -2.37 -23.11
C ALA A 47 18.50 -3.32 -22.55
N HIS A 48 19.78 -3.09 -22.88
CA HIS A 48 20.90 -3.92 -22.39
C HIS A 48 21.09 -3.84 -20.85
N ILE A 49 20.57 -2.79 -20.20
CA ILE A 49 20.52 -2.65 -18.75
C ILE A 49 19.26 -3.34 -18.22
N ALA A 50 18.11 -3.08 -18.83
CA ALA A 50 16.83 -3.65 -18.41
C ALA A 50 16.81 -5.19 -18.51
N ASP A 51 17.52 -5.75 -19.49
CA ASP A 51 17.68 -7.21 -19.69
C ASP A 51 18.47 -7.91 -18.56
N ALA A 52 19.14 -7.14 -17.68
CA ALA A 52 19.81 -7.69 -16.50
C ALA A 52 18.83 -8.09 -15.38
N PHE A 53 17.57 -7.65 -15.46
CA PHE A 53 16.57 -7.86 -14.41
C PHE A 53 15.54 -8.91 -14.85
N GLU A 54 15.19 -9.83 -13.94
CA GLU A 54 14.19 -10.86 -14.21
C GLU A 54 12.75 -10.36 -13.99
N SER A 55 12.53 -9.59 -12.93
CA SER A 55 11.21 -9.05 -12.55
C SER A 55 11.36 -7.81 -11.66
N PRO A 56 11.71 -6.66 -12.27
CA PRO A 56 11.85 -5.40 -11.52
C PRO A 56 10.51 -5.00 -10.93
N ARG A 57 10.51 -4.81 -9.61
CA ARG A 57 9.32 -4.42 -8.83
C ARG A 57 9.37 -2.98 -8.38
N ASN A 58 10.55 -2.47 -8.00
CA ASN A 58 10.76 -1.06 -7.70
C ASN A 58 11.86 -0.50 -8.59
N PHE A 59 11.67 0.73 -9.01
CA PHE A 59 12.63 1.55 -9.74
C PHE A 59 12.63 2.93 -9.11
N GLU A 60 13.69 3.24 -8.38
CA GLU A 60 13.79 4.41 -7.52
C GLU A 60 15.09 5.16 -7.80
N GLN A 61 15.20 6.41 -7.35
CA GLN A 61 16.37 7.24 -7.60
C GLN A 61 16.75 8.04 -6.38
N THR A 62 18.04 8.09 -6.07
CA THR A 62 18.57 9.02 -5.06
C THR A 62 18.51 10.46 -5.51
N ASP A 63 18.56 11.38 -4.56
CA ASP A 63 18.68 12.83 -4.85
C ASP A 63 19.97 13.16 -5.62
N ALA A 64 20.99 12.29 -5.57
CA ALA A 64 22.23 12.39 -6.34
C ALA A 64 22.10 11.86 -7.78
N GLY A 65 20.99 11.22 -8.12
CA GLY A 65 20.69 10.75 -9.49
C GLY A 65 21.01 9.28 -9.75
N GLU A 66 21.52 8.50 -8.77
CA GLU A 66 21.76 7.07 -8.90
C GLU A 66 20.43 6.30 -8.84
N PHE A 67 20.22 5.38 -9.77
CA PHE A 67 19.05 4.55 -9.78
C PHE A 67 19.25 3.27 -8.99
N PHE A 68 18.17 2.83 -8.33
CA PHE A 68 18.04 1.56 -7.65
C PHE A 68 16.95 0.74 -8.32
N VAL A 69 17.23 -0.54 -8.56
CA VAL A 69 16.26 -1.50 -9.09
C VAL A 69 16.16 -2.67 -8.14
N PHE A 70 14.99 -2.87 -7.59
CA PHE A 70 14.68 -4.07 -6.83
C PHE A 70 14.10 -5.14 -7.75
N ASP A 71 14.85 -6.23 -7.92
CA ASP A 71 14.44 -7.39 -8.69
C ASP A 71 13.97 -8.50 -7.77
N ARG A 72 12.65 -8.63 -7.69
CA ARG A 72 12.05 -9.58 -6.79
C ARG A 72 12.34 -11.03 -7.16
N ARG A 73 12.24 -11.39 -8.46
CA ARG A 73 12.45 -12.76 -8.90
C ARG A 73 13.94 -13.11 -8.96
N GLY A 74 14.78 -12.15 -9.30
CA GLY A 74 16.24 -12.27 -9.27
C GLY A 74 16.81 -12.28 -7.84
N HIS A 75 15.98 -12.07 -6.81
CA HIS A 75 16.38 -11.94 -5.41
C HIS A 75 17.58 -11.00 -5.25
N ALA A 76 17.46 -9.80 -5.79
CA ALA A 76 18.58 -8.88 -5.90
C ALA A 76 18.17 -7.41 -5.79
N VAL A 77 19.13 -6.59 -5.44
CA VAL A 77 19.06 -5.14 -5.59
C VAL A 77 20.24 -4.71 -6.44
N TYR A 78 19.96 -3.84 -7.39
CA TYR A 78 20.97 -3.29 -8.29
C TYR A 78 21.02 -1.77 -8.17
N THR A 79 22.22 -1.20 -8.36
CA THR A 79 22.39 0.21 -8.68
C THR A 79 22.71 0.37 -10.16
N VAL A 80 22.23 1.47 -10.75
CA VAL A 80 22.47 1.81 -12.15
C VAL A 80 22.99 3.25 -12.22
N SER A 81 24.18 3.41 -12.79
CA SER A 81 24.78 4.71 -13.02
C SER A 81 25.33 4.76 -14.44
N GLY A 82 24.77 5.68 -15.28
CA GLY A 82 25.05 5.70 -16.70
C GLY A 82 24.72 4.36 -17.36
N ASP A 83 25.69 3.75 -18.02
CA ASP A 83 25.56 2.43 -18.68
C ASP A 83 26.05 1.26 -17.81
N THR A 84 26.26 1.48 -16.52
CA THR A 84 26.81 0.45 -15.63
C THR A 84 25.75 -0.04 -14.63
N VAL A 85 25.63 -1.37 -14.54
CA VAL A 85 24.76 -2.06 -13.57
C VAL A 85 25.62 -2.78 -12.55
N HIS A 86 25.36 -2.54 -11.28
CA HIS A 86 26.03 -3.25 -10.19
C HIS A 86 24.97 -3.97 -9.34
N LYS A 87 25.09 -5.28 -9.20
CA LYS A 87 24.33 -6.05 -8.21
C LYS A 87 24.95 -5.80 -6.83
N ILE A 88 24.20 -5.15 -5.93
CA ILE A 88 24.67 -4.79 -4.59
C ILE A 88 24.16 -5.73 -3.51
N ILE A 89 23.08 -6.49 -3.78
CA ILE A 89 22.60 -7.53 -2.88
C ILE A 89 22.49 -8.85 -3.66
N GLU A 90 23.01 -9.90 -3.05
CA GLU A 90 23.00 -11.27 -3.60
C GLU A 90 21.91 -12.13 -2.95
N ILE A 91 21.52 -13.18 -3.64
CA ILE A 91 20.63 -14.21 -3.14
C ILE A 91 21.26 -14.99 -1.99
N GLY A 92 20.49 -15.24 -0.93
CA GLY A 92 20.89 -16.08 0.20
C GLY A 92 20.06 -15.86 1.45
N ALA A 93 20.05 -16.85 2.32
CA ALA A 93 19.33 -16.80 3.60
C ALA A 93 20.12 -16.09 4.73
N GLU A 94 21.43 -15.90 4.54
CA GLU A 94 22.30 -15.29 5.52
C GLU A 94 21.99 -13.79 5.69
N PRO A 95 22.29 -13.19 6.86
CA PRO A 95 22.24 -11.74 7.02
C PRO A 95 23.11 -11.03 5.98
N GLY A 96 22.57 -9.98 5.36
CA GLY A 96 23.22 -9.25 4.27
C GLY A 96 22.94 -9.79 2.86
N ARG A 97 22.21 -10.90 2.76
CA ARG A 97 21.65 -11.45 1.52
C ARG A 97 20.13 -11.51 1.62
N ILE A 98 19.45 -11.70 0.51
CA ILE A 98 17.97 -11.77 0.47
C ILE A 98 17.49 -13.05 -0.19
N LEU A 99 16.41 -13.62 0.37
CA LEU A 99 15.75 -14.80 -0.14
C LEU A 99 14.23 -14.65 -0.03
N ASP A 100 13.53 -14.92 -1.12
CA ASP A 100 12.08 -14.71 -1.23
C ASP A 100 11.66 -13.29 -0.83
N PRO A 101 12.27 -12.24 -1.41
CA PRO A 101 11.99 -10.87 -1.04
C PRO A 101 10.57 -10.47 -1.46
N THR A 102 9.90 -9.71 -0.59
CA THR A 102 8.49 -9.34 -0.74
C THR A 102 8.27 -7.85 -0.93
N ALA A 103 9.07 -7.00 -0.27
CA ALA A 103 8.93 -5.55 -0.34
C ALA A 103 10.29 -4.85 -0.27
N PHE A 104 10.33 -3.65 -0.81
CA PHE A 104 11.50 -2.78 -0.90
C PHE A 104 11.07 -1.32 -0.80
N ASP A 105 11.87 -0.50 -0.17
CA ASP A 105 11.77 0.96 -0.21
C ASP A 105 13.12 1.60 0.13
N MET A 106 13.35 2.84 -0.29
CA MET A 106 14.62 3.53 -0.16
C MET A 106 14.44 4.97 0.34
N ASP A 107 15.39 5.45 1.13
CA ASP A 107 15.53 6.87 1.44
C ASP A 107 16.31 7.56 0.30
N PRO A 108 15.70 8.45 -0.48
CA PRO A 108 16.36 9.07 -1.64
C PRO A 108 17.49 10.02 -1.24
N ARG A 109 17.57 10.45 0.03
CA ARG A 109 18.58 11.42 0.49
C ARG A 109 19.99 10.83 0.52
N ASP A 110 20.10 9.57 0.91
CA ASP A 110 21.40 8.90 1.10
C ASP A 110 21.49 7.51 0.47
N GLY A 111 20.39 7.02 -0.14
CA GLY A 111 20.32 5.71 -0.78
C GLY A 111 20.28 4.54 0.22
N THR A 112 20.11 4.79 1.52
CA THR A 112 19.81 3.73 2.50
C THR A 112 18.49 3.08 2.13
N PHE A 113 18.45 1.75 2.11
CA PHE A 113 17.25 1.03 1.71
C PHE A 113 16.91 -0.14 2.63
N VAL A 114 15.67 -0.58 2.52
CA VAL A 114 15.14 -1.68 3.30
C VAL A 114 14.56 -2.75 2.37
N VAL A 115 14.78 -4.02 2.76
CA VAL A 115 14.18 -5.19 2.10
C VAL A 115 13.44 -6.00 3.15
N ALA A 116 12.19 -6.34 2.85
CA ALA A 116 11.48 -7.42 3.53
C ALA A 116 11.68 -8.69 2.72
N ASP A 117 12.12 -9.76 3.38
CA ASP A 117 12.29 -11.07 2.76
C ASP A 117 11.83 -12.20 3.70
N ALA A 118 11.73 -13.42 3.20
CA ALA A 118 11.17 -14.54 3.97
C ALA A 118 12.03 -15.82 3.88
N PRO A 119 13.31 -15.79 4.24
CA PRO A 119 14.16 -16.96 4.22
C PRO A 119 13.58 -18.07 5.12
N ASN A 120 13.44 -19.28 4.56
CA ASN A 120 12.85 -20.42 5.28
C ASN A 120 11.45 -20.10 5.87
N GLN A 121 10.66 -19.30 5.17
CA GLN A 121 9.31 -18.86 5.58
C GLN A 121 9.29 -18.01 6.86
N ARG A 122 10.43 -17.45 7.27
CA ARG A 122 10.54 -16.52 8.39
C ARG A 122 10.69 -15.11 7.85
N GLU A 123 9.73 -14.28 8.15
CA GLU A 123 9.77 -12.88 7.76
C GLU A 123 10.91 -12.14 8.41
N ARG A 124 11.67 -11.46 7.58
CA ARG A 124 12.84 -10.70 8.00
C ARG A 124 12.81 -9.32 7.34
N ILE A 125 13.17 -8.31 8.10
CA ILE A 125 13.42 -6.96 7.61
C ILE A 125 14.94 -6.73 7.72
N GLN A 126 15.54 -6.22 6.65
CA GLN A 126 16.95 -5.85 6.65
C GLN A 126 17.13 -4.44 6.08
N VAL A 127 17.98 -3.66 6.70
CA VAL A 127 18.32 -2.29 6.29
C VAL A 127 19.78 -2.28 5.83
N PHE A 128 20.03 -1.61 4.71
CA PHE A 128 21.30 -1.60 4.01
C PHE A 128 21.75 -0.16 3.70
N THR A 129 23.06 0.05 3.62
CA THR A 129 23.62 1.27 3.01
C THR A 129 23.38 1.26 1.50
N ALA A 130 23.57 2.41 0.83
CA ALA A 130 23.57 2.51 -0.63
C ALA A 130 24.53 1.53 -1.32
N ALA A 131 25.63 1.16 -0.66
CA ALA A 131 26.60 0.18 -1.17
C ALA A 131 26.22 -1.29 -0.89
N GLY A 132 25.04 -1.56 -0.32
CA GLY A 132 24.59 -2.93 -0.02
C GLY A 132 25.15 -3.51 1.28
N SER A 133 25.86 -2.74 2.11
CA SER A 133 26.31 -3.23 3.42
C SER A 133 25.15 -3.20 4.41
N ARG A 134 24.91 -4.32 5.11
CA ARG A 134 23.84 -4.43 6.09
C ARG A 134 24.12 -3.54 7.30
N LEU A 135 23.16 -2.68 7.63
CA LEU A 135 23.20 -1.77 8.79
C LEU A 135 22.47 -2.35 10.01
N ALA A 136 21.25 -2.85 9.77
CA ALA A 136 20.36 -3.32 10.81
C ALA A 136 19.46 -4.44 10.24
N GLY A 137 18.64 -5.02 11.10
CA GLY A 137 17.59 -5.94 10.68
C GLY A 137 17.12 -6.81 11.82
N PHE A 138 15.89 -7.28 11.70
CA PHE A 138 15.23 -8.10 12.69
C PHE A 138 14.33 -9.12 11.99
N THR A 139 13.98 -10.17 12.72
CA THR A 139 12.99 -11.15 12.30
C THR A 139 11.66 -10.77 12.94
N LEU A 140 10.59 -10.73 12.15
CA LEU A 140 9.27 -10.56 12.71
C LEU A 140 8.85 -11.83 13.47
N PRO A 141 8.09 -11.72 14.55
CA PRO A 141 7.61 -12.89 15.27
C PRO A 141 6.87 -13.78 14.28
N GLY A 142 7.27 -15.04 14.18
CA GLY A 142 6.60 -16.01 13.35
C GLY A 142 5.12 -16.09 13.74
N HIS A 143 4.26 -15.99 12.78
CA HIS A 143 2.82 -16.13 12.97
C HIS A 143 2.30 -17.10 11.91
N GLU A 144 1.31 -17.86 12.28
CA GLU A 144 0.50 -18.62 11.33
C GLU A 144 -0.35 -17.65 10.53
N LEU A 145 0.28 -16.94 9.57
CA LEU A 145 -0.46 -16.07 8.71
C LEU A 145 -1.21 -16.84 7.65
N PRO A 146 -2.47 -16.48 7.42
CA PRO A 146 -3.09 -16.79 6.15
C PRO A 146 -2.24 -16.11 5.07
N ARG A 147 -1.66 -16.92 4.20
CA ARG A 147 -0.96 -16.42 3.02
C ARG A 147 -1.98 -15.84 2.08
N ILE A 148 -1.72 -14.65 1.55
CA ILE A 148 -2.57 -14.00 0.56
C ILE A 148 -1.88 -14.02 -0.79
N THR A 149 -2.67 -14.23 -1.84
CA THR A 149 -2.18 -14.17 -3.21
C THR A 149 -2.41 -12.77 -3.77
N PHE A 150 -1.35 -12.14 -4.23
CA PHE A 150 -1.44 -10.95 -5.04
C PHE A 150 -0.97 -11.32 -6.45
N ASP A 151 -1.91 -11.30 -7.40
CA ASP A 151 -1.66 -11.64 -8.80
C ASP A 151 -1.06 -13.06 -8.92
N THR A 152 0.18 -13.20 -9.37
CA THR A 152 0.84 -14.49 -9.61
C THR A 152 1.66 -15.02 -8.44
N PHE A 153 1.66 -14.35 -7.28
CA PHE A 153 2.47 -14.74 -6.15
C PHE A 153 1.73 -14.75 -4.82
N VAL A 154 2.18 -15.59 -3.93
CA VAL A 154 1.70 -15.69 -2.57
C VAL A 154 2.54 -14.77 -1.68
N LEU A 155 1.91 -13.82 -1.01
CA LEU A 155 2.55 -13.04 0.02
C LEU A 155 2.59 -13.83 1.33
N ASN A 156 3.79 -14.02 1.84
CA ASN A 156 4.03 -14.51 3.19
C ASN A 156 4.45 -13.32 4.03
N GLY A 157 3.48 -12.62 4.63
CA GLY A 157 3.76 -11.56 5.55
C GLY A 157 3.80 -10.15 4.96
N VAL A 158 4.87 -9.40 5.20
CA VAL A 158 4.99 -7.99 4.79
C VAL A 158 5.08 -7.88 3.27
N GLY A 159 3.96 -7.55 2.64
CA GLY A 159 3.88 -7.35 1.19
C GLY A 159 4.16 -5.93 0.74
N THR A 160 4.05 -4.98 1.66
CA THR A 160 4.28 -3.55 1.42
C THR A 160 4.88 -2.92 2.67
N LEU A 161 5.79 -2.01 2.48
CA LEU A 161 6.38 -1.23 3.53
C LEU A 161 6.73 0.16 3.01
N GLN A 162 6.91 1.11 3.94
CA GLN A 162 7.55 2.38 3.62
C GLN A 162 8.65 2.68 4.62
N PHE A 163 9.75 3.23 4.11
CA PHE A 163 10.95 3.57 4.86
C PHE A 163 11.15 5.09 4.90
N THR A 164 11.47 5.62 6.07
CA THR A 164 11.69 7.05 6.27
C THR A 164 13.07 7.37 6.82
N GLY A 165 14.06 6.53 6.52
CA GLY A 165 15.45 6.66 6.96
C GLY A 165 15.74 6.09 8.36
N ASN A 166 14.84 6.23 9.30
CA ASN A 166 14.99 5.67 10.66
C ASN A 166 13.76 4.91 11.16
N ARG A 167 12.67 4.91 10.39
CA ARG A 167 11.41 4.24 10.74
C ARG A 167 10.87 3.47 9.56
N LEU A 168 10.09 2.46 9.89
CA LEU A 168 9.39 1.59 8.96
C LEU A 168 7.91 1.66 9.24
N LEU A 169 7.11 1.79 8.19
CA LEU A 169 5.67 1.56 8.23
C LEU A 169 5.41 0.21 7.60
N LEU A 170 4.80 -0.69 8.35
CA LEU A 170 4.44 -2.04 7.91
C LEU A 170 2.93 -2.21 7.95
N ASN A 171 2.39 -2.95 7.00
CA ASN A 171 1.02 -3.44 7.09
C ASN A 171 1.02 -4.84 7.68
N GLN A 172 0.45 -4.99 8.87
CA GLN A 172 0.34 -6.24 9.61
C GLN A 172 -1.07 -6.40 10.20
N PRO A 173 -2.11 -6.61 9.35
CA PRO A 173 -3.51 -6.64 9.77
C PRO A 173 -3.80 -7.75 10.80
N GLU A 174 -3.04 -8.83 10.80
CA GLU A 174 -3.11 -9.90 11.79
C GLU A 174 -2.78 -9.43 13.22
N ARG A 175 -2.13 -8.28 13.36
CA ARG A 175 -1.87 -7.64 14.67
C ARG A 175 -3.00 -6.72 15.11
N GLY A 176 -4.09 -6.67 14.36
CA GLY A 176 -5.28 -5.88 14.70
C GLY A 176 -5.23 -4.40 14.29
N ALA A 177 -4.21 -3.99 13.52
CA ALA A 177 -4.08 -2.63 13.02
C ALA A 177 -3.61 -2.61 11.57
N LEU A 178 -3.95 -1.54 10.83
CA LEU A 178 -3.55 -1.39 9.44
C LEU A 178 -2.07 -1.00 9.30
N ILE A 179 -1.58 -0.18 10.22
CA ILE A 179 -0.23 0.36 10.17
C ILE A 179 0.49 0.09 11.49
N THR A 180 1.64 -0.54 11.37
CA THR A 180 2.62 -0.69 12.46
C THR A 180 3.84 0.16 12.13
N GLU A 181 4.15 1.13 12.99
CA GLU A 181 5.37 1.94 12.91
C GLU A 181 6.45 1.33 13.81
N MET A 182 7.62 1.07 13.23
CA MET A 182 8.76 0.45 13.92
C MET A 182 10.04 1.23 13.68
N MET A 183 10.98 1.11 14.59
CA MET A 183 12.38 1.51 14.37
C MET A 183 13.09 0.48 13.49
N ILE A 184 14.23 0.84 12.91
CA ILE A 184 15.04 -0.04 12.04
C ILE A 184 15.61 -1.26 12.76
N ASP A 185 15.63 -1.25 14.08
CA ASP A 185 16.07 -2.38 14.92
C ASP A 185 14.92 -3.34 15.30
N GLY A 186 13.70 -3.03 14.84
CA GLY A 186 12.49 -3.82 15.12
C GLY A 186 11.74 -3.39 16.39
N THR A 187 12.18 -2.34 17.09
CA THR A 187 11.46 -1.80 18.24
C THR A 187 10.15 -1.18 17.80
N PRO A 188 8.98 -1.66 18.28
CA PRO A 188 7.69 -1.07 17.94
C PRO A 188 7.59 0.36 18.50
N VAL A 189 7.13 1.29 17.68
CA VAL A 189 6.86 2.67 18.08
C VAL A 189 5.39 2.84 18.44
N ARG A 190 4.49 2.45 17.50
CA ARG A 190 3.03 2.48 17.68
C ARG A 190 2.34 1.67 16.60
N THR A 191 1.05 1.40 16.85
CA THR A 191 0.12 0.87 15.85
C THR A 191 -1.08 1.78 15.74
N PHE A 192 -1.64 1.94 14.55
CA PHE A 192 -2.83 2.74 14.32
C PHE A 192 -3.58 2.29 13.06
N GLY A 193 -4.75 2.88 12.85
CA GLY A 193 -5.62 2.48 11.75
C GLY A 193 -6.39 1.20 12.10
N ARG A 194 -7.65 1.37 12.52
CA ARG A 194 -8.56 0.25 12.79
C ARG A 194 -8.78 -0.58 11.53
N LEU A 195 -8.79 -1.90 11.64
CA LEU A 195 -9.21 -2.79 10.56
C LEU A 195 -10.62 -2.42 10.10
N ARG A 196 -10.88 -2.51 8.79
CA ARG A 196 -12.23 -2.35 8.28
C ARG A 196 -13.05 -3.62 8.53
N PRO A 197 -14.35 -3.51 8.82
CA PRO A 197 -15.24 -4.65 8.75
C PRO A 197 -15.33 -5.12 7.29
N THR A 198 -15.19 -6.41 7.09
CA THR A 198 -15.14 -7.00 5.74
C THR A 198 -16.38 -7.85 5.43
N GLY A 199 -17.16 -8.19 6.47
CA GLY A 199 -18.23 -9.20 6.38
C GLY A 199 -17.71 -10.64 6.28
N HIS A 200 -16.37 -10.81 6.39
CA HIS A 200 -15.68 -12.11 6.31
C HIS A 200 -14.81 -12.38 7.54
N GLU A 201 -15.18 -11.82 8.68
CA GLU A 201 -14.43 -11.99 9.95
C GLU A 201 -14.33 -13.45 10.38
N GLY A 202 -15.28 -14.30 9.96
CA GLY A 202 -15.25 -15.75 10.15
C GLY A 202 -14.27 -16.48 9.24
N ASP A 203 -13.68 -15.81 8.25
CA ASP A 203 -12.64 -16.31 7.36
C ASP A 203 -11.38 -15.47 7.52
N PRO A 204 -10.46 -15.83 8.42
CA PRO A 204 -9.27 -15.02 8.70
C PRO A 204 -8.42 -14.72 7.46
N GLY A 205 -8.34 -15.64 6.50
CA GLY A 205 -7.58 -15.45 5.27
C GLY A 205 -8.15 -14.33 4.40
N VAL A 206 -9.46 -14.33 4.18
CA VAL A 206 -10.13 -13.27 3.40
C VAL A 206 -10.15 -11.95 4.17
N HIS A 207 -10.45 -12.00 5.49
CA HIS A 207 -10.45 -10.80 6.33
C HIS A 207 -9.08 -10.10 6.33
N THR A 208 -7.99 -10.86 6.48
CA THR A 208 -6.62 -10.34 6.42
C THR A 208 -6.30 -9.78 5.04
N ALA A 209 -6.63 -10.51 3.96
CA ALA A 209 -6.41 -10.04 2.59
C ALA A 209 -7.10 -8.69 2.32
N PHE A 210 -8.34 -8.53 2.79
CA PHE A 210 -9.09 -7.27 2.62
C PHE A 210 -8.56 -6.12 3.48
N ASN A 211 -7.79 -6.40 4.51
CA ASN A 211 -7.12 -5.41 5.33
C ASN A 211 -5.62 -5.25 4.98
N SER A 212 -5.17 -5.93 3.92
CA SER A 212 -3.84 -5.72 3.38
C SER A 212 -3.82 -4.51 2.45
N GLY A 213 -2.70 -3.77 2.45
CA GLY A 213 -2.59 -2.56 1.65
C GLY A 213 -1.27 -1.83 1.81
N PHE A 214 -1.25 -0.60 1.35
CA PHE A 214 -0.07 0.25 1.26
C PHE A 214 -0.11 1.30 2.39
N PRO A 215 0.75 1.18 3.42
CA PRO A 215 0.98 2.26 4.38
C PRO A 215 1.89 3.30 3.74
N LEU A 216 1.49 4.57 3.71
CA LEU A 216 2.22 5.63 3.02
C LEU A 216 2.37 6.85 3.93
N VAL A 217 3.54 7.48 3.90
CA VAL A 217 3.76 8.78 4.52
C VAL A 217 3.29 9.88 3.58
N ASP A 218 2.56 10.84 4.10
CA ASP A 218 2.30 12.07 3.40
C ASP A 218 3.39 13.10 3.71
N PRO A 219 4.18 13.56 2.73
CA PRO A 219 5.22 14.55 2.96
C PRO A 219 4.67 15.90 3.47
N THR A 220 3.37 16.17 3.30
CA THR A 220 2.71 17.37 3.83
C THR A 220 2.22 17.19 5.27
N GLY A 221 2.25 15.97 5.79
CA GLY A 221 1.93 15.61 7.17
C GLY A 221 0.90 14.49 7.30
N GLY A 222 1.20 13.52 8.17
CA GLY A 222 0.34 12.38 8.43
C GLY A 222 0.61 11.20 7.49
N TYR A 223 -0.45 10.38 7.27
CA TYR A 223 -0.30 9.09 6.61
C TYR A 223 -1.52 8.79 5.73
N TYR A 224 -1.29 8.00 4.69
CA TYR A 224 -2.36 7.32 3.97
C TYR A 224 -2.27 5.80 4.20
N PHE A 225 -3.41 5.15 4.06
CA PHE A 225 -3.48 3.70 3.90
C PHE A 225 -4.40 3.37 2.74
N VAL A 226 -3.87 2.69 1.73
CA VAL A 226 -4.63 2.27 0.54
C VAL A 226 -4.86 0.78 0.61
N PHE A 227 -6.12 0.34 0.63
CA PHE A 227 -6.47 -1.08 0.67
C PHE A 227 -6.19 -1.74 -0.69
N ALA A 228 -5.45 -2.85 -0.68
CA ALA A 228 -5.03 -3.51 -1.91
C ALA A 228 -6.09 -4.39 -2.55
N ALA A 229 -7.00 -4.98 -1.76
CA ALA A 229 -7.98 -5.95 -2.22
C ALA A 229 -9.39 -5.67 -1.69
N GLY A 230 -10.39 -6.35 -2.27
CA GLY A 230 -11.81 -6.11 -1.99
C GLY A 230 -12.30 -4.79 -2.57
N PRO A 231 -13.41 -4.21 -2.05
CA PRO A 231 -13.84 -2.88 -2.46
C PRO A 231 -12.72 -1.86 -2.23
N PRO A 232 -12.19 -1.24 -3.31
CA PRO A 232 -11.01 -0.40 -3.20
C PRO A 232 -11.37 0.91 -2.48
N MET A 233 -10.50 1.29 -1.55
CA MET A 233 -10.67 2.49 -0.73
C MET A 233 -9.35 2.94 -0.16
N PHE A 234 -9.30 4.15 0.40
CA PHE A 234 -8.15 4.63 1.16
C PHE A 234 -8.59 5.46 2.37
N ARG A 235 -7.68 5.59 3.31
CA ARG A 235 -7.82 6.39 4.52
C ARG A 235 -6.69 7.38 4.64
N LYS A 236 -7.01 8.57 5.16
CA LYS A 236 -6.04 9.59 5.56
C LYS A 236 -6.02 9.69 7.08
N TYR A 237 -4.82 9.74 7.63
CA TYR A 237 -4.57 9.91 9.06
C TYR A 237 -3.71 11.15 9.30
N ASP A 238 -3.89 11.78 10.44
CA ASP A 238 -3.01 12.86 10.89
C ASP A 238 -1.65 12.31 11.38
N ALA A 239 -0.75 13.21 11.79
CA ALA A 239 0.56 12.83 12.32
C ALA A 239 0.50 11.99 13.61
N LYS A 240 -0.63 12.01 14.33
CA LYS A 240 -0.85 11.19 15.54
C LYS A 240 -1.41 9.81 15.20
N GLY A 241 -1.86 9.58 13.97
CA GLY A 241 -2.52 8.36 13.52
C GLY A 241 -4.04 8.37 13.72
N GLU A 242 -4.63 9.56 13.98
CA GLU A 242 -6.07 9.71 14.06
C GLU A 242 -6.68 9.82 12.66
N LEU A 243 -7.80 9.13 12.43
CA LEU A 243 -8.47 9.11 11.14
C LEU A 243 -9.05 10.49 10.79
N LEU A 244 -8.61 11.07 9.70
CA LEU A 244 -9.16 12.33 9.18
C LEU A 244 -10.35 12.07 8.25
N PHE A 245 -10.19 11.15 7.31
CA PHE A 245 -11.29 10.73 6.42
C PHE A 245 -11.03 9.37 5.78
N GLU A 246 -12.09 8.82 5.20
CA GLU A 246 -12.10 7.62 4.39
C GLU A 246 -12.77 7.93 3.05
N ARG A 247 -12.28 7.34 1.95
CA ARG A 247 -12.83 7.50 0.61
C ARG A 247 -12.87 6.16 -0.12
N HIS A 248 -13.97 5.89 -0.79
CA HIS A 248 -14.05 4.82 -1.78
C HIS A 248 -13.37 5.26 -3.07
N ILE A 249 -12.73 4.32 -3.73
CA ILE A 249 -12.14 4.53 -5.05
C ILE A 249 -13.22 4.17 -6.07
N GLU A 250 -13.70 5.15 -6.80
CA GLU A 250 -14.82 5.02 -7.73
C GLU A 250 -14.48 5.62 -9.08
N GLY A 251 -15.02 5.04 -10.14
CA GLY A 251 -14.89 5.55 -11.49
C GLY A 251 -15.25 4.51 -12.54
N PRO A 252 -15.64 4.96 -13.74
CA PRO A 252 -16.11 4.07 -14.80
C PRO A 252 -15.09 3.00 -15.20
N GLU A 253 -13.81 3.27 -15.01
CA GLU A 253 -12.70 2.37 -15.37
C GLU A 253 -12.64 1.12 -14.46
N ILE A 254 -13.24 1.18 -13.27
CA ILE A 254 -13.25 0.06 -12.31
C ILE A 254 -14.65 -0.50 -12.04
N ASP A 255 -15.69 0.05 -12.63
CA ASP A 255 -17.08 -0.39 -12.40
C ASP A 255 -17.29 -1.87 -12.75
N GLU A 256 -16.66 -2.35 -13.80
CA GLU A 256 -16.73 -3.77 -14.18
C GLU A 256 -16.06 -4.66 -13.13
N TYR A 257 -14.88 -4.26 -12.64
CA TYR A 257 -14.20 -4.95 -11.55
C TYR A 257 -15.05 -5.00 -10.28
N LEU A 258 -15.65 -3.87 -9.90
CA LEU A 258 -16.49 -3.80 -8.70
C LEU A 258 -17.72 -4.72 -8.78
N ARG A 259 -18.35 -4.78 -9.96
CA ARG A 259 -19.48 -5.68 -10.20
C ARG A 259 -19.10 -7.16 -10.22
N ALA A 260 -17.85 -7.46 -10.57
CA ALA A 260 -17.32 -8.82 -10.66
C ALA A 260 -16.66 -9.30 -9.37
N LEU A 261 -16.67 -8.49 -8.29
CA LEU A 261 -16.08 -8.89 -7.02
C LEU A 261 -16.72 -10.20 -6.52
N PRO A 262 -15.91 -11.24 -6.24
CA PRO A 262 -16.44 -12.50 -5.78
C PRO A 262 -17.01 -12.39 -4.37
N THR A 263 -18.01 -13.19 -4.06
CA THR A 263 -18.53 -13.40 -2.70
C THR A 263 -17.92 -14.64 -2.03
N THR A 264 -17.24 -15.46 -2.81
CA THR A 264 -16.53 -16.66 -2.36
C THR A 264 -15.20 -16.77 -3.08
N TRP A 265 -14.17 -17.34 -2.43
CA TRP A 265 -12.83 -17.44 -2.99
C TRP A 265 -12.40 -18.87 -3.17
N THR A 266 -11.85 -19.19 -4.33
CA THR A 266 -11.12 -20.43 -4.57
C THR A 266 -9.98 -20.52 -3.57
N ARG A 267 -9.73 -21.73 -3.04
CA ARG A 267 -8.63 -21.98 -2.13
C ARG A 267 -7.58 -22.84 -2.78
N GLN A 268 -6.32 -22.47 -2.62
CA GLN A 268 -5.18 -23.24 -3.07
C GLN A 268 -4.54 -23.95 -1.88
N LYS A 269 -4.32 -25.27 -2.04
CA LYS A 269 -3.59 -26.05 -1.06
C LYS A 269 -2.08 -25.82 -1.23
N GLN A 270 -1.43 -25.43 -0.15
CA GLN A 270 0.02 -25.27 -0.09
C GLN A 270 0.73 -26.61 0.19
N THR A 271 2.05 -26.64 0.06
CA THR A 271 2.87 -27.83 0.33
C THR A 271 2.78 -28.34 1.77
N ASP A 272 2.54 -27.43 2.71
CA ASP A 272 2.31 -27.73 4.15
C ASP A 272 0.87 -28.16 4.46
N GLY A 273 0.00 -28.25 3.42
CA GLY A 273 -1.41 -28.64 3.58
C GLY A 273 -2.35 -27.46 3.88
N THR A 274 -1.85 -26.26 4.15
CA THR A 274 -2.66 -25.07 4.43
C THR A 274 -3.48 -24.67 3.20
N LEU A 275 -4.75 -24.31 3.41
CA LEU A 275 -5.64 -23.80 2.38
C LEU A 275 -5.68 -22.27 2.45
N ILE A 276 -5.19 -21.60 1.42
CA ILE A 276 -5.19 -20.15 1.32
C ILE A 276 -6.22 -19.65 0.31
N PRO A 277 -6.98 -18.58 0.61
CA PRO A 277 -7.90 -17.99 -0.36
C PRO A 277 -7.10 -17.28 -1.47
N LEU A 278 -7.55 -17.42 -2.71
CA LEU A 278 -7.03 -16.65 -3.83
C LEU A 278 -7.80 -15.33 -3.91
N VAL A 279 -7.20 -14.28 -3.34
CA VAL A 279 -7.78 -12.93 -3.34
C VAL A 279 -7.02 -12.07 -4.33
N ASN A 280 -7.71 -11.59 -5.36
CA ASN A 280 -7.13 -10.71 -6.36
C ASN A 280 -7.05 -9.27 -5.86
N PRO A 281 -5.95 -8.55 -6.11
CA PRO A 281 -5.85 -7.15 -5.77
C PRO A 281 -6.72 -6.29 -6.70
N ALA A 282 -7.23 -5.18 -6.16
CA ALA A 282 -7.81 -4.07 -6.90
C ALA A 282 -6.76 -2.99 -7.24
N VAL A 283 -5.76 -2.87 -6.35
CA VAL A 283 -4.70 -1.87 -6.41
C VAL A 283 -3.36 -2.58 -6.60
N ARG A 284 -2.58 -2.14 -7.58
CA ARG A 284 -1.23 -2.66 -7.88
C ARG A 284 -0.14 -1.92 -7.13
N ALA A 285 -0.25 -0.60 -7.11
CA ALA A 285 0.70 0.30 -6.46
C ALA A 285 0.01 1.55 -5.94
N ALA A 286 0.56 2.13 -4.90
CA ALA A 286 0.16 3.45 -4.43
C ALA A 286 1.39 4.22 -3.95
N SER A 287 1.41 5.51 -4.17
CA SER A 287 2.47 6.42 -3.72
C SER A 287 1.92 7.82 -3.50
N VAL A 288 2.62 8.62 -2.73
CA VAL A 288 2.28 10.02 -2.47
C VAL A 288 3.36 10.90 -3.08
N ASP A 289 2.96 11.87 -3.89
CA ASP A 289 3.91 12.81 -4.46
C ASP A 289 4.29 13.92 -3.47
N ARG A 290 5.20 14.79 -3.86
CA ARG A 290 5.73 15.86 -2.99
C ARG A 290 4.71 16.93 -2.61
N GLN A 291 3.62 17.04 -3.38
CA GLN A 291 2.49 17.91 -3.10
C GLN A 291 1.45 17.26 -2.17
N GLY A 292 1.67 16.02 -1.74
CA GLY A 292 0.75 15.26 -0.91
C GLY A 292 -0.41 14.65 -1.69
N ARG A 293 -0.36 14.65 -3.04
CA ARG A 293 -1.36 14.00 -3.87
C ARG A 293 -1.14 12.50 -3.84
N LEU A 294 -2.22 11.76 -3.64
CA LEU A 294 -2.20 10.30 -3.59
C LEU A 294 -2.45 9.71 -4.98
N TRP A 295 -1.48 8.94 -5.48
CA TRP A 295 -1.54 8.24 -6.76
C TRP A 295 -1.82 6.77 -6.51
N ILE A 296 -2.87 6.22 -7.12
CA ILE A 296 -3.30 4.83 -6.94
C ILE A 296 -3.39 4.14 -8.30
N SER A 297 -2.46 3.24 -8.58
CA SER A 297 -2.46 2.39 -9.77
C SER A 297 -3.38 1.19 -9.54
N LEU A 298 -4.34 1.02 -10.43
CA LEU A 298 -5.35 -0.02 -10.35
C LEU A 298 -4.94 -1.29 -11.11
N ILE A 299 -5.73 -2.35 -10.94
CA ILE A 299 -5.55 -3.59 -11.72
C ILE A 299 -5.75 -3.32 -13.21
N GLN A 300 -6.71 -2.46 -13.57
CA GLN A 300 -6.81 -1.87 -14.91
C GLN A 300 -5.64 -0.90 -15.11
N PRO A 301 -5.17 -0.70 -16.35
CA PRO A 301 -4.01 0.14 -16.62
C PRO A 301 -4.33 1.63 -16.54
N VAL A 302 -4.91 2.04 -15.43
CA VAL A 302 -5.19 3.44 -15.09
C VAL A 302 -4.73 3.73 -13.66
N THR A 303 -4.36 4.97 -13.43
CA THR A 303 -3.95 5.49 -12.12
C THR A 303 -4.83 6.67 -11.77
N TYR A 304 -5.47 6.61 -10.63
CA TYR A 304 -6.24 7.73 -10.10
C TYR A 304 -5.36 8.61 -9.22
N VAL A 305 -5.52 9.91 -9.34
CA VAL A 305 -4.81 10.90 -8.53
C VAL A 305 -5.82 11.66 -7.68
N TYR A 306 -5.57 11.67 -6.39
CA TYR A 306 -6.40 12.36 -5.40
C TYR A 306 -5.60 13.51 -4.77
N ASP A 307 -6.27 14.62 -4.53
CA ASP A 307 -5.69 15.72 -3.78
C ASP A 307 -5.64 15.44 -2.27
N THR A 308 -5.13 16.39 -1.51
CA THR A 308 -4.97 16.26 -0.04
C THR A 308 -6.31 16.22 0.71
N THR A 309 -7.43 16.58 0.07
CA THR A 309 -8.80 16.50 0.62
C THR A 309 -9.49 15.17 0.29
N GLY A 310 -8.85 14.36 -0.56
CA GLY A 310 -9.35 13.07 -1.00
C GLY A 310 -10.32 13.15 -2.17
N ASP A 311 -10.32 14.26 -2.91
CA ASP A 311 -11.09 14.38 -4.14
C ASP A 311 -10.23 13.94 -5.34
N LYS A 312 -10.83 13.11 -6.23
CA LYS A 312 -10.16 12.66 -7.44
C LYS A 312 -9.99 13.83 -8.40
N ILE A 313 -8.75 14.15 -8.77
CA ILE A 313 -8.41 15.27 -9.65
C ILE A 313 -7.96 14.84 -11.04
N HIS A 314 -7.31 13.67 -11.18
CA HIS A 314 -6.88 13.15 -12.48
C HIS A 314 -7.13 11.64 -12.60
N THR A 315 -7.31 11.19 -13.85
CA THR A 315 -7.22 9.80 -14.26
C THR A 315 -6.09 9.71 -15.29
N VAL A 316 -5.04 8.96 -14.94
CA VAL A 316 -3.79 8.90 -15.71
C VAL A 316 -3.60 7.51 -16.30
N GLN A 317 -3.15 7.45 -17.55
CA GLN A 317 -2.68 6.25 -18.21
C GLN A 317 -1.21 6.42 -18.57
N PHE A 318 -0.35 5.54 -18.09
CA PHE A 318 1.08 5.52 -18.43
C PHE A 318 1.30 4.80 -19.75
N ARG A 319 2.07 5.40 -20.64
CA ARG A 319 2.41 4.82 -21.94
C ARG A 319 3.92 4.90 -22.20
N GLY A 320 4.56 3.73 -22.15
CA GLY A 320 5.93 3.49 -22.63
C GLY A 320 5.91 2.99 -24.07
N ALA A 321 6.48 1.83 -24.34
CA ALA A 321 6.30 1.12 -25.62
C ALA A 321 4.80 0.77 -25.81
N ASP A 322 4.16 0.31 -24.76
CA ASP A 322 2.73 0.01 -24.68
C ASP A 322 2.10 0.72 -23.47
N ILE A 323 0.81 0.47 -23.23
CA ILE A 323 0.11 0.92 -22.03
C ILE A 323 0.63 0.13 -20.83
N ILE A 324 0.98 0.84 -19.76
CA ILE A 324 1.58 0.27 -18.56
C ILE A 324 0.56 0.31 -17.41
N ALA A 325 0.39 -0.83 -16.73
CA ALA A 325 -0.20 -0.89 -15.41
C ALA A 325 0.93 -0.86 -14.37
N PRO A 326 1.19 0.25 -13.68
CA PRO A 326 2.30 0.38 -12.76
C PRO A 326 2.28 -0.63 -11.61
N ASN A 327 3.42 -1.30 -11.38
CA ASN A 327 3.67 -2.12 -10.20
C ASN A 327 4.40 -1.32 -9.09
N SER A 328 5.02 -0.20 -9.44
CA SER A 328 5.57 0.79 -8.51
C SER A 328 5.46 2.20 -9.10
N LEU A 329 5.40 3.17 -8.21
CA LEU A 329 5.41 4.60 -8.50
C LEU A 329 6.39 5.24 -7.53
N PHE A 330 7.44 5.87 -8.03
CA PHE A 330 8.40 6.61 -7.23
C PHE A 330 8.54 8.04 -7.75
N PHE A 331 8.36 9.05 -6.89
CA PHE A 331 8.44 10.46 -7.24
C PHE A 331 9.81 11.02 -6.90
N THR A 332 10.53 11.47 -7.92
CA THR A 332 11.85 12.08 -7.77
C THR A 332 11.75 13.53 -7.31
N ARG A 333 12.91 14.08 -6.90
CA ARG A 333 12.99 15.47 -6.44
C ARG A 333 12.66 16.50 -7.55
N ASP A 334 12.86 16.17 -8.81
CA ASP A 334 12.61 17.01 -9.98
C ASP A 334 11.27 16.77 -10.67
N ASP A 335 10.28 16.24 -9.90
CA ASP A 335 8.90 15.98 -10.32
C ASP A 335 8.79 15.00 -11.50
N ARG A 336 9.69 14.01 -11.57
CA ARG A 336 9.50 12.84 -12.42
C ARG A 336 8.85 11.72 -11.62
N VAL A 337 8.14 10.82 -12.31
CA VAL A 337 7.68 9.57 -11.75
C VAL A 337 8.38 8.41 -12.44
N LEU A 338 8.98 7.54 -11.64
CA LEU A 338 9.62 6.31 -12.08
C LEU A 338 8.64 5.16 -11.93
N VAL A 339 8.54 4.32 -12.94
CA VAL A 339 7.49 3.31 -13.05
C VAL A 339 8.08 1.96 -13.47
N THR A 340 7.64 0.87 -12.83
CA THR A 340 7.79 -0.50 -13.30
C THR A 340 6.44 -1.05 -13.77
N PRO A 341 6.41 -2.04 -14.67
CA PRO A 341 7.53 -2.67 -15.36
C PRO A 341 8.16 -1.78 -16.41
N GLY A 342 9.39 -2.14 -16.85
CA GLY A 342 10.10 -1.51 -17.95
C GLY A 342 10.98 -0.32 -17.54
N CYS A 343 11.04 0.02 -16.24
CA CYS A 343 11.90 1.08 -15.70
C CYS A 343 11.81 2.39 -16.49
N TYR A 344 10.58 2.87 -16.67
CA TYR A 344 10.28 4.10 -17.41
C TYR A 344 10.30 5.33 -16.50
N GLN A 345 10.59 6.48 -17.11
CA GLN A 345 10.50 7.79 -16.49
C GLN A 345 9.41 8.62 -17.20
N PHE A 346 8.62 9.33 -16.41
CA PHE A 346 7.56 10.22 -16.90
C PHE A 346 7.70 11.59 -16.23
N SER A 347 7.18 12.63 -16.85
CA SER A 347 7.01 13.93 -16.19
C SER A 347 5.70 13.89 -15.39
N ALA A 348 5.76 14.23 -14.10
CA ALA A 348 4.58 14.43 -13.26
C ALA A 348 4.09 15.90 -13.29
N ARG A 349 4.72 16.76 -14.09
CA ARG A 349 4.31 18.16 -14.31
C ARG A 349 3.19 18.20 -15.33
N GLU A 350 2.17 18.98 -15.02
CA GLU A 350 1.21 19.52 -15.97
C GLU A 350 1.89 20.50 -16.96
#